data_5268f3bc2a57090f6c56c38523ca6349
#
_entry.id   5268f3bc2a57090f6c56c38523ca6349
#
_cell.length_a   1.000
_cell.length_b   1.000
_cell.length_c   1.000
_cell.angle_alpha   90.00
_cell.angle_beta   90.00
_cell.angle_gamma   90.00
#
_symmetry.space_group_name_H-M   'P 1'
#
loop_
_entity.id
_entity.type
_entity.pdbx_description
1 polymer ?
#
loop_
_entity_poly.entity_id
_entity_poly.type
_entity_poly.pdbx_seq_one_letter_code
_entity_poly.pdbx_strand_id
1 'polypeptide(L)'
;MLTLSNLSKTYPTGDTALRQVSFEVPAGQVVGLIGPSGAGKSTLIRCINRLVEPSAGEILLSETNLATLQGGALRRARRRIGMIFQEYALVERLTVMENVLSGRLGYVPAWRSFLRRYSPDDVAQAFSLLEQVGLSDHFNKRADALSGGQRQRVGIARALEQDPELLLVDEPTASLDPKTSRQIMRLIGSACRERNLPAIINIHDVMLARQFTDRIIGLRAGEVVFDGRPEALTDEVLTRIYGNEDWTQMRGEDTAHEEPLAPTVDLAEGV
;
A
#
# COMPACT_ATOMS: atom_id res chain seq x y z
N MET A 1 5.14 11.18 9.44
CA MET A 1 3.74 11.50 9.80
C MET A 1 3.05 12.14 8.60
N LEU A 2 1.83 11.72 8.29
CA LEU A 2 0.96 12.32 7.27
C LEU A 2 -0.24 12.97 7.96
N THR A 3 -0.61 14.20 7.57
CA THR A 3 -1.82 14.89 8.03
C THR A 3 -2.63 15.37 6.82
N LEU A 4 -3.90 15.04 6.79
CA LEU A 4 -4.87 15.53 5.82
C LEU A 4 -5.83 16.48 6.51
N SER A 5 -6.06 17.67 5.93
CA SER A 5 -6.96 18.67 6.46
C SER A 5 -7.95 19.14 5.39
N ASN A 6 -9.23 18.83 5.61
CA ASN A 6 -10.35 19.21 4.73
C ASN A 6 -10.13 18.89 3.25
N LEU A 7 -9.48 17.75 2.97
CA LEU A 7 -9.12 17.34 1.62
C LEU A 7 -10.39 17.05 0.81
N SER A 8 -10.55 17.76 -0.29
CA SER A 8 -11.74 17.64 -1.16
C SER A 8 -11.33 17.44 -2.61
N LYS A 9 -12.14 16.67 -3.34
CA LYS A 9 -11.98 16.47 -4.78
C LYS A 9 -13.32 16.48 -5.49
N THR A 10 -13.49 17.46 -6.38
CA THR A 10 -14.58 17.52 -7.36
C THR A 10 -13.95 17.42 -8.76
N TYR A 11 -14.48 16.55 -9.59
CA TYR A 11 -14.05 16.40 -10.98
C TYR A 11 -14.73 17.44 -11.88
N PRO A 12 -14.19 17.72 -13.09
CA PRO A 12 -14.83 18.66 -14.03
C PRO A 12 -16.26 18.27 -14.46
N THR A 13 -16.62 16.98 -14.32
CA THR A 13 -17.98 16.45 -14.54
C THR A 13 -19.00 16.93 -13.50
N GLY A 14 -18.53 17.54 -12.38
CA GLY A 14 -19.35 17.91 -11.23
C GLY A 14 -19.39 16.86 -10.12
N ASP A 15 -18.87 15.66 -10.38
CA ASP A 15 -18.85 14.57 -9.40
C ASP A 15 -17.88 14.87 -8.26
N THR A 16 -18.37 14.85 -7.02
CA THR A 16 -17.53 15.06 -5.83
C THR A 16 -17.13 13.72 -5.23
N ALA A 17 -15.86 13.36 -5.39
CA ALA A 17 -15.31 12.11 -4.93
C ALA A 17 -14.77 12.16 -3.48
N LEU A 18 -14.39 13.34 -2.98
CA LEU A 18 -13.95 13.55 -1.60
C LEU A 18 -14.57 14.83 -1.04
N ARG A 19 -15.02 14.76 0.22
CA ARG A 19 -15.70 15.86 0.94
C ARG A 19 -15.02 16.08 2.29
N GLN A 20 -14.14 17.08 2.37
CA GLN A 20 -13.49 17.54 3.59
C GLN A 20 -12.87 16.42 4.44
N VAL A 21 -12.20 15.45 3.80
CA VAL A 21 -11.53 14.34 4.47
C VAL A 21 -10.38 14.86 5.32
N SER A 22 -10.40 14.55 6.63
CA SER A 22 -9.39 14.98 7.59
C SER A 22 -9.03 13.82 8.52
N PHE A 23 -7.75 13.48 8.59
CA PHE A 23 -7.18 12.54 9.55
C PHE A 23 -5.65 12.61 9.53
N GLU A 24 -5.01 11.99 10.51
CA GLU A 24 -3.56 11.89 10.64
C GLU A 24 -3.13 10.42 10.61
N VAL A 25 -1.93 10.17 10.10
CA VAL A 25 -1.27 8.85 10.14
C VAL A 25 0.10 9.03 10.76
N PRO A 26 0.28 8.65 12.04
CA PRO A 26 1.57 8.65 12.72
C PRO A 26 2.59 7.73 12.05
N ALA A 27 3.87 7.95 12.35
CA ALA A 27 4.95 7.04 11.94
C ALA A 27 4.68 5.60 12.44
N GLY A 28 4.95 4.62 11.61
CA GLY A 28 4.78 3.20 11.91
C GLY A 28 3.34 2.68 11.93
N GLN A 29 2.32 3.55 11.82
CA GLN A 29 0.92 3.12 11.81
C GLN A 29 0.48 2.66 10.42
N VAL A 30 -0.14 1.49 10.37
CA VAL A 30 -0.79 0.94 9.17
C VAL A 30 -2.29 1.20 9.23
N VAL A 31 -2.79 2.04 8.32
CA VAL A 31 -4.20 2.42 8.22
C VAL A 31 -4.86 1.69 7.06
N GLY A 32 -5.94 0.96 7.33
CA GLY A 32 -6.81 0.37 6.32
C GLY A 32 -7.91 1.35 5.89
N LEU A 33 -8.04 1.58 4.59
CA LEU A 33 -9.19 2.28 4.00
C LEU A 33 -10.21 1.26 3.53
N ILE A 34 -11.44 1.32 4.04
CA ILE A 34 -12.54 0.47 3.64
C ILE A 34 -13.74 1.31 3.17
N GLY A 35 -14.67 0.69 2.45
CA GLY A 35 -15.90 1.33 1.98
C GLY A 35 -16.34 0.77 0.63
N PRO A 36 -17.58 1.04 0.20
CA PRO A 36 -18.12 0.52 -1.06
C PRO A 36 -17.32 1.01 -2.27
N SER A 37 -17.58 0.38 -3.43
CA SER A 37 -17.06 0.88 -4.70
C SER A 37 -17.58 2.30 -4.93
N GLY A 38 -16.71 3.20 -5.43
CA GLY A 38 -17.04 4.60 -5.61
C GLY A 38 -17.01 5.46 -4.33
N ALA A 39 -16.70 4.93 -3.14
CA ALA A 39 -16.61 5.71 -1.90
C ALA A 39 -15.50 6.78 -1.88
N GLY A 40 -14.57 6.77 -2.85
CA GLY A 40 -13.48 7.74 -2.94
C GLY A 40 -12.10 7.22 -2.50
N LYS A 41 -11.96 5.94 -2.11
CA LYS A 41 -10.72 5.37 -1.58
C LYS A 41 -9.50 5.52 -2.50
N SER A 42 -9.57 5.05 -3.73
CA SER A 42 -8.47 5.19 -4.71
C SER A 42 -8.24 6.66 -5.10
N THR A 43 -9.31 7.49 -5.13
CA THR A 43 -9.17 8.93 -5.35
C THR A 43 -8.39 9.57 -4.21
N LEU A 44 -8.65 9.19 -2.95
CA LEU A 44 -7.92 9.69 -1.78
C LEU A 44 -6.42 9.36 -1.88
N ILE A 45 -6.07 8.10 -2.12
CA ILE A 45 -4.68 7.66 -2.32
C ILE A 45 -4.00 8.44 -3.45
N ARG A 46 -4.69 8.60 -4.59
CA ARG A 46 -4.16 9.34 -5.74
C ARG A 46 -4.05 10.84 -5.50
N CYS A 47 -4.91 11.43 -4.66
CA CYS A 47 -4.78 12.83 -4.24
C CYS A 47 -3.57 13.01 -3.29
N ILE A 48 -3.33 12.10 -2.35
CA ILE A 48 -2.17 12.15 -1.45
C ILE A 48 -0.87 12.12 -2.25
N ASN A 49 -0.76 11.22 -3.23
CA ASN A 49 0.41 11.17 -4.13
C ASN A 49 0.38 12.23 -5.24
N ARG A 50 -0.64 13.10 -5.26
CA ARG A 50 -0.81 14.14 -6.30
C ARG A 50 -0.84 13.60 -7.74
N LEU A 51 -1.20 12.33 -7.93
CA LEU A 51 -1.57 11.78 -9.25
C LEU A 51 -2.91 12.34 -9.72
N VAL A 52 -3.79 12.66 -8.78
CA VAL A 52 -5.01 13.44 -8.98
C VAL A 52 -4.88 14.73 -8.18
N GLU A 53 -5.13 15.86 -8.82
CA GLU A 53 -5.07 17.18 -8.19
C GLU A 53 -6.26 17.32 -7.23
N PRO A 54 -6.04 17.58 -5.92
CA PRO A 54 -7.14 17.92 -5.01
C PRO A 54 -7.77 19.26 -5.40
N SER A 55 -9.06 19.43 -5.11
CA SER A 55 -9.77 20.68 -5.37
C SER A 55 -9.61 21.69 -4.22
N ALA A 56 -9.45 21.17 -2.98
CA ALA A 56 -9.23 21.98 -1.77
C ALA A 56 -8.61 21.11 -0.67
N GLY A 57 -8.11 21.80 0.38
CA GLY A 57 -7.53 21.16 1.56
C GLY A 57 -6.03 21.05 1.50
N GLU A 58 -5.44 20.45 2.54
CA GLU A 58 -4.01 20.34 2.71
C GLU A 58 -3.57 18.87 2.86
N ILE A 59 -2.36 18.58 2.41
CA ILE A 59 -1.71 17.26 2.50
C ILE A 59 -0.30 17.52 3.06
N LEU A 60 -0.13 17.35 4.36
CA LEU A 60 1.16 17.54 5.03
C LEU A 60 1.88 16.20 5.17
N LEU A 61 3.02 16.02 4.49
CA LEU A 61 3.95 14.94 4.74
C LEU A 61 5.13 15.50 5.53
N SER A 62 5.21 15.14 6.81
CA SER A 62 6.08 15.80 7.78
C SER A 62 5.79 17.32 7.79
N GLU A 63 6.72 18.17 7.39
CA GLU A 63 6.56 19.65 7.34
C GLU A 63 6.21 20.17 5.94
N THR A 64 6.04 19.29 4.94
CA THR A 64 5.87 19.69 3.55
C THR A 64 4.40 19.58 3.13
N ASN A 65 3.77 20.69 2.77
CA ASN A 65 2.42 20.65 2.19
C ASN A 65 2.49 20.27 0.69
N LEU A 66 2.10 19.02 0.41
CA LEU A 66 2.12 18.49 -0.95
C LEU A 66 1.09 19.15 -1.85
N ALA A 67 -0.02 19.67 -1.29
CA ALA A 67 -1.10 20.26 -2.07
C ALA A 67 -0.67 21.51 -2.86
N THR A 68 0.33 22.23 -2.37
CA THR A 68 0.82 23.49 -2.99
C THR A 68 1.99 23.31 -3.93
N LEU A 69 2.63 22.12 -3.94
CA LEU A 69 3.84 21.88 -4.74
C LEU A 69 3.53 21.71 -6.22
N GLN A 70 4.46 22.17 -7.08
CA GLN A 70 4.41 22.02 -8.53
C GLN A 70 5.77 21.64 -9.12
N GLY A 71 5.76 21.16 -10.37
CA GLY A 71 6.95 20.92 -11.17
C GLY A 71 8.02 20.06 -10.48
N GLY A 72 9.23 20.58 -10.39
CA GLY A 72 10.37 19.89 -9.79
C GLY A 72 10.24 19.64 -8.29
N ALA A 73 9.59 20.55 -7.54
CA ALA A 73 9.35 20.39 -6.11
C ALA A 73 8.39 19.20 -5.84
N LEU A 74 7.30 19.10 -6.61
CA LEU A 74 6.38 17.97 -6.51
C LEU A 74 7.04 16.64 -6.89
N ARG A 75 7.89 16.64 -7.94
CA ARG A 75 8.66 15.43 -8.29
C ARG A 75 9.59 14.98 -7.16
N ARG A 76 10.26 15.92 -6.47
CA ARG A 76 11.09 15.59 -5.30
C ARG A 76 10.26 15.06 -4.14
N ALA A 77 9.09 15.65 -3.88
CA ALA A 77 8.21 15.19 -2.83
C ALA A 77 7.68 13.77 -3.09
N ARG A 78 7.31 13.44 -4.33
CA ARG A 78 6.88 12.08 -4.72
C ARG A 78 7.94 11.00 -4.52
N ARG A 79 9.23 11.34 -4.50
CA ARG A 79 10.31 10.38 -4.16
C ARG A 79 10.18 9.86 -2.73
N ARG A 80 9.56 10.64 -1.85
CA ARG A 80 9.35 10.30 -0.44
C ARG A 80 8.11 9.45 -0.21
N ILE A 81 7.36 9.11 -1.28
CA ILE A 81 6.11 8.35 -1.21
C ILE A 81 6.25 7.10 -2.06
N GLY A 82 6.32 5.94 -1.42
CA GLY A 82 6.22 4.65 -2.10
C GLY A 82 4.78 4.37 -2.49
N MET A 83 4.56 3.87 -3.70
CA MET A 83 3.22 3.50 -4.15
C MET A 83 3.20 2.09 -4.72
N ILE A 84 2.30 1.27 -4.18
CA ILE A 84 1.97 -0.07 -4.66
C ILE A 84 0.63 0.02 -5.35
N PHE A 85 0.59 -0.37 -6.63
CA PHE A 85 -0.59 -0.27 -7.50
C PHE A 85 -1.30 -1.61 -7.60
N GLN A 86 -2.60 -1.58 -7.83
CA GLN A 86 -3.46 -2.74 -8.06
C GLN A 86 -2.97 -3.61 -9.24
N GLU A 87 -2.58 -2.99 -10.36
CA GLU A 87 -2.09 -3.68 -11.57
C GLU A 87 -0.56 -3.83 -11.59
N TYR A 88 0.09 -3.90 -10.41
CA TYR A 88 1.54 -4.04 -10.23
C TYR A 88 2.38 -2.90 -10.84
N ALA A 89 1.97 -2.30 -11.94
CA ALA A 89 2.64 -1.25 -12.72
C ALA A 89 4.12 -1.59 -13.02
N LEU A 90 4.41 -2.86 -13.31
CA LEU A 90 5.74 -3.33 -13.70
C LEU A 90 5.96 -3.13 -15.20
N VAL A 91 7.22 -2.93 -15.59
CA VAL A 91 7.63 -2.99 -16.98
C VAL A 91 7.86 -4.46 -17.33
N GLU A 92 6.92 -5.07 -18.05
CA GLU A 92 6.86 -6.52 -18.29
C GLU A 92 8.13 -7.09 -18.93
N ARG A 93 8.75 -6.34 -19.85
CA ARG A 93 9.96 -6.76 -20.58
C ARG A 93 11.25 -6.64 -19.78
N LEU A 94 11.22 -5.93 -18.65
CA LEU A 94 12.37 -5.82 -17.76
C LEU A 94 12.44 -7.00 -16.80
N THR A 95 13.64 -7.26 -16.31
CA THR A 95 13.86 -8.25 -15.25
C THR A 95 13.28 -7.79 -13.91
N VAL A 96 13.16 -8.72 -12.98
CA VAL A 96 12.77 -8.44 -11.60
C VAL A 96 13.69 -7.38 -10.98
N MET A 97 15.01 -7.57 -11.08
CA MET A 97 16.02 -6.63 -10.59
C MET A 97 15.85 -5.23 -11.20
N GLU A 98 15.68 -5.15 -12.53
CA GLU A 98 15.50 -3.86 -13.21
C GLU A 98 14.21 -3.16 -12.78
N ASN A 99 13.13 -3.90 -12.54
CA ASN A 99 11.89 -3.35 -12.00
C ASN A 99 12.08 -2.80 -10.58
N VAL A 100 12.77 -3.52 -9.69
CA VAL A 100 13.06 -3.03 -8.33
C VAL A 100 13.92 -1.77 -8.39
N LEU A 101 15.04 -1.81 -9.10
CA LEU A 101 15.96 -0.66 -9.28
C LEU A 101 15.28 0.56 -9.91
N SER A 102 14.18 0.36 -10.65
CA SER A 102 13.40 1.50 -11.17
C SER A 102 12.83 2.40 -10.06
N GLY A 103 12.70 1.91 -8.81
CA GLY A 103 12.37 2.70 -7.64
C GLY A 103 13.36 3.86 -7.41
N ARG A 104 14.62 3.69 -7.79
CA ARG A 104 15.69 4.72 -7.65
C ARG A 104 15.71 5.76 -8.77
N LEU A 105 14.90 5.61 -9.83
CA LEU A 105 14.90 6.52 -10.99
C LEU A 105 14.70 7.99 -10.60
N GLY A 106 14.01 8.25 -9.51
CA GLY A 106 13.83 9.60 -8.99
C GLY A 106 15.11 10.25 -8.47
N TYR A 107 16.12 9.48 -8.08
CA TYR A 107 17.35 9.91 -7.43
C TYR A 107 18.57 9.87 -8.37
N VAL A 108 18.51 9.05 -9.40
CA VAL A 108 19.60 8.85 -10.36
C VAL A 108 19.50 9.88 -11.50
N PRO A 109 20.60 10.51 -11.91
CA PRO A 109 20.61 11.39 -13.09
C PRO A 109 20.12 10.68 -14.35
N ALA A 110 19.36 11.37 -15.21
CA ALA A 110 18.70 10.78 -16.37
C ALA A 110 19.65 9.98 -17.29
N TRP A 111 20.89 10.45 -17.50
CA TRP A 111 21.88 9.75 -18.33
C TRP A 111 22.35 8.42 -17.71
N ARG A 112 22.49 8.34 -16.37
CA ARG A 112 22.80 7.06 -15.66
C ARG A 112 21.63 6.10 -15.73
N SER A 113 20.41 6.61 -15.53
CA SER A 113 19.16 5.85 -15.72
C SER A 113 19.08 5.24 -17.11
N PHE A 114 19.34 6.03 -18.15
CA PHE A 114 19.34 5.56 -19.53
C PHE A 114 20.35 4.45 -19.77
N LEU A 115 21.54 4.55 -19.18
CA LEU A 115 22.61 3.56 -19.25
C LEU A 115 22.45 2.42 -18.23
N ARG A 116 21.33 2.39 -17.45
CA ARG A 116 21.07 1.40 -16.39
C ARG A 116 22.22 1.28 -15.36
N ARG A 117 22.90 2.41 -15.09
CA ARG A 117 24.03 2.48 -14.16
C ARG A 117 23.56 2.95 -12.81
N TYR A 118 23.23 2.00 -11.95
CA TYR A 118 22.90 2.22 -10.52
C TYR A 118 24.16 2.17 -9.67
N SER A 119 24.11 2.73 -8.46
CA SER A 119 25.21 2.60 -7.50
C SER A 119 25.31 1.17 -6.97
N PRO A 120 26.50 0.72 -6.52
CA PRO A 120 26.62 -0.57 -5.84
C PRO A 120 25.68 -0.70 -4.64
N ASP A 121 25.46 0.40 -3.90
CA ASP A 121 24.55 0.44 -2.74
C ASP A 121 23.08 0.23 -3.14
N ASP A 122 22.62 0.88 -4.23
CA ASP A 122 21.28 0.66 -4.76
C ASP A 122 21.08 -0.80 -5.19
N VAL A 123 22.10 -1.40 -5.83
CA VAL A 123 22.03 -2.80 -6.25
C VAL A 123 22.01 -3.75 -5.04
N ALA A 124 22.81 -3.48 -4.02
CA ALA A 124 22.84 -4.27 -2.79
C ALA A 124 21.51 -4.18 -2.03
N GLN A 125 20.92 -2.98 -1.95
CA GLN A 125 19.61 -2.76 -1.35
C GLN A 125 18.52 -3.51 -2.12
N ALA A 126 18.52 -3.46 -3.46
CA ALA A 126 17.57 -4.19 -4.29
C ALA A 126 17.66 -5.71 -4.08
N PHE A 127 18.87 -6.28 -3.94
CA PHE A 127 19.02 -7.70 -3.60
C PHE A 127 18.47 -8.03 -2.22
N SER A 128 18.75 -7.22 -1.20
CA SER A 128 18.20 -7.40 0.16
C SER A 128 16.67 -7.34 0.16
N LEU A 129 16.08 -6.43 -0.60
CA LEU A 129 14.63 -6.34 -0.75
C LEU A 129 14.04 -7.56 -1.48
N LEU A 130 14.73 -8.07 -2.50
CA LEU A 130 14.32 -9.30 -3.19
C LEU A 130 14.38 -10.52 -2.26
N GLU A 131 15.34 -10.58 -1.35
CA GLU A 131 15.41 -11.61 -0.31
C GLU A 131 14.22 -11.47 0.66
N GLN A 132 13.94 -10.27 1.17
CA GLN A 132 12.81 -10.00 2.06
C GLN A 132 11.46 -10.39 1.45
N VAL A 133 11.29 -10.20 0.14
CA VAL A 133 10.05 -10.60 -0.56
C VAL A 133 10.08 -12.04 -1.07
N GLY A 134 11.16 -12.81 -0.84
CA GLY A 134 11.32 -14.20 -1.26
C GLY A 134 11.44 -14.39 -2.78
N LEU A 135 12.16 -13.50 -3.46
CA LEU A 135 12.36 -13.50 -4.92
C LEU A 135 13.84 -13.43 -5.33
N SER A 136 14.79 -13.70 -4.44
CA SER A 136 16.24 -13.67 -4.74
C SER A 136 16.61 -14.54 -5.93
N ASP A 137 16.06 -15.76 -6.04
CA ASP A 137 16.33 -16.68 -7.16
C ASP A 137 15.69 -16.26 -8.49
N HIS A 138 14.85 -15.22 -8.45
CA HIS A 138 14.09 -14.74 -9.61
C HIS A 138 14.64 -13.41 -10.16
N PHE A 139 15.72 -12.86 -9.60
CA PHE A 139 16.21 -11.51 -9.91
C PHE A 139 16.41 -11.24 -11.41
N ASN A 140 16.82 -12.26 -12.17
CA ASN A 140 17.08 -12.17 -13.61
C ASN A 140 15.89 -12.62 -14.49
N LYS A 141 14.77 -13.06 -13.88
CA LYS A 141 13.55 -13.38 -14.65
C LYS A 141 12.87 -12.11 -15.13
N ARG A 142 12.25 -12.16 -16.30
CA ARG A 142 11.38 -11.07 -16.79
C ARG A 142 10.08 -11.04 -16.01
N ALA A 143 9.52 -9.82 -15.83
CA ALA A 143 8.29 -9.63 -15.07
C ALA A 143 7.07 -10.31 -15.71
N ASP A 144 7.01 -10.45 -17.04
CA ASP A 144 5.94 -11.16 -17.74
C ASP A 144 5.92 -12.68 -17.48
N ALA A 145 7.05 -13.25 -17.04
CA ALA A 145 7.17 -14.68 -16.71
C ALA A 145 6.82 -15.01 -15.23
N LEU A 146 6.33 -14.02 -14.46
CA LEU A 146 5.99 -14.17 -13.05
C LEU A 146 4.50 -14.42 -12.84
N SER A 147 4.15 -15.14 -11.74
CA SER A 147 2.77 -15.22 -11.25
C SER A 147 2.29 -13.87 -10.71
N GLY A 148 0.96 -13.69 -10.54
CA GLY A 148 0.37 -12.48 -9.96
C GLY A 148 0.95 -12.11 -8.60
N GLY A 149 1.05 -13.08 -7.68
CA GLY A 149 1.65 -12.86 -6.35
C GLY A 149 3.14 -12.52 -6.41
N GLN A 150 3.90 -13.10 -7.35
CA GLN A 150 5.30 -12.73 -7.56
C GLN A 150 5.42 -11.30 -8.10
N ARG A 151 4.59 -10.91 -9.08
CA ARG A 151 4.52 -9.53 -9.59
C ARG A 151 4.20 -8.52 -8.49
N GLN A 152 3.27 -8.86 -7.59
CA GLN A 152 2.94 -8.00 -6.45
C GLN A 152 4.14 -7.82 -5.51
N ARG A 153 4.87 -8.89 -5.21
CA ARG A 153 6.09 -8.83 -4.39
C ARG A 153 7.18 -7.97 -5.03
N VAL A 154 7.35 -8.03 -6.36
CA VAL A 154 8.25 -7.10 -7.08
C VAL A 154 7.79 -5.65 -6.94
N GLY A 155 6.49 -5.38 -7.05
CA GLY A 155 5.90 -4.06 -6.85
C GLY A 155 6.17 -3.50 -5.45
N ILE A 156 6.08 -4.35 -4.42
CA ILE A 156 6.41 -3.99 -3.03
C ILE A 156 7.90 -3.67 -2.91
N ALA A 157 8.79 -4.56 -3.39
CA ALA A 157 10.23 -4.33 -3.35
C ALA A 157 10.61 -3.02 -4.06
N ARG A 158 10.04 -2.73 -5.23
CA ARG A 158 10.25 -1.48 -5.96
C ARG A 158 9.81 -0.24 -5.16
N ALA A 159 8.67 -0.31 -4.48
CA ALA A 159 8.18 0.81 -3.67
C ALA A 159 9.08 1.06 -2.46
N LEU A 160 9.62 -0.01 -1.84
CA LEU A 160 10.54 0.07 -0.71
C LEU A 160 11.97 0.48 -1.14
N GLU A 161 12.40 0.14 -2.36
CA GLU A 161 13.66 0.57 -2.96
C GLU A 161 13.77 2.10 -3.09
N GLN A 162 12.64 2.77 -3.18
CA GLN A 162 12.55 4.23 -3.21
C GLN A 162 12.95 4.87 -1.86
N ASP A 163 13.06 4.11 -0.77
CA ASP A 163 13.28 4.56 0.61
C ASP A 163 12.23 5.61 1.04
N PRO A 164 10.95 5.23 1.06
CA PRO A 164 9.86 6.18 1.26
C PRO A 164 9.67 6.57 2.72
N GLU A 165 9.06 7.74 2.97
CA GLU A 165 8.58 8.20 4.27
C GLU A 165 7.08 7.91 4.48
N LEU A 166 6.37 7.49 3.43
CA LEU A 166 4.96 7.11 3.42
C LEU A 166 4.75 6.01 2.37
N LEU A 167 4.01 4.97 2.73
CA LEU A 167 3.59 3.94 1.79
C LEU A 167 2.09 4.07 1.48
N LEU A 168 1.77 4.18 0.21
CA LEU A 168 0.40 4.17 -0.30
C LEU A 168 0.16 2.89 -1.08
N VAL A 169 -0.91 2.18 -0.77
CA VAL A 169 -1.19 0.87 -1.32
C VAL A 169 -2.63 0.84 -1.84
N ASP A 170 -2.78 0.68 -3.14
CA ASP A 170 -4.10 0.64 -3.80
C ASP A 170 -4.43 -0.80 -4.18
N GLU A 171 -5.31 -1.46 -3.40
CA GLU A 171 -5.84 -2.81 -3.61
C GLU A 171 -4.77 -3.90 -3.85
N PRO A 172 -3.85 -4.15 -2.92
CA PRO A 172 -2.70 -5.03 -3.16
C PRO A 172 -3.06 -6.50 -3.34
N THR A 173 -4.31 -6.89 -3.09
CA THR A 173 -4.76 -8.29 -3.05
C THR A 173 -5.92 -8.59 -4.00
N ALA A 174 -6.38 -7.64 -4.82
CA ALA A 174 -7.61 -7.73 -5.60
C ALA A 174 -7.68 -8.92 -6.60
N SER A 175 -6.54 -9.46 -7.03
CA SER A 175 -6.49 -10.55 -8.02
C SER A 175 -5.73 -11.77 -7.50
N LEU A 176 -5.63 -11.93 -6.17
CA LEU A 176 -4.84 -12.97 -5.52
C LEU A 176 -5.75 -13.93 -4.74
N ASP A 177 -5.30 -15.17 -4.62
CA ASP A 177 -5.96 -16.14 -3.75
C ASP A 177 -5.82 -15.74 -2.26
N PRO A 178 -6.69 -16.26 -1.35
CA PRO A 178 -6.72 -15.85 0.05
C PRO A 178 -5.39 -16.10 0.80
N LYS A 179 -4.67 -17.17 0.47
CA LYS A 179 -3.37 -17.50 1.10
C LYS A 179 -2.31 -16.48 0.68
N THR A 180 -2.21 -16.20 -0.61
CA THR A 180 -1.28 -15.20 -1.15
C THR A 180 -1.63 -13.80 -0.65
N SER A 181 -2.93 -13.46 -0.56
CA SER A 181 -3.40 -12.18 -0.03
C SER A 181 -2.91 -11.95 1.40
N ARG A 182 -3.06 -12.93 2.30
CA ARG A 182 -2.53 -12.86 3.66
C ARG A 182 -1.00 -12.72 3.70
N GLN A 183 -0.29 -13.41 2.81
CA GLN A 183 1.18 -13.28 2.72
C GLN A 183 1.61 -11.88 2.29
N ILE A 184 0.95 -11.28 1.30
CA ILE A 184 1.21 -9.92 0.84
C ILE A 184 0.93 -8.90 1.96
N MET A 185 -0.19 -9.03 2.67
CA MET A 185 -0.53 -8.14 3.77
C MET A 185 0.49 -8.24 4.93
N ARG A 186 0.93 -9.45 5.29
CA ARG A 186 2.01 -9.65 6.28
C ARG A 186 3.30 -8.97 5.85
N LEU A 187 3.70 -9.15 4.58
CA LEU A 187 4.91 -8.57 4.03
C LEU A 187 4.89 -7.03 4.12
N ILE A 188 3.78 -6.41 3.70
CA ILE A 188 3.60 -4.95 3.81
C ILE A 188 3.66 -4.52 5.28
N GLY A 189 2.92 -5.18 6.17
CA GLY A 189 2.89 -4.85 7.59
C GLY A 189 4.26 -5.00 8.28
N SER A 190 5.03 -6.05 7.95
CA SER A 190 6.39 -6.23 8.48
C SER A 190 7.32 -5.12 8.01
N ALA A 191 7.32 -4.82 6.71
CA ALA A 191 8.15 -3.75 6.14
C ALA A 191 7.82 -2.37 6.77
N CYS A 192 6.53 -2.10 7.03
CA CYS A 192 6.12 -0.86 7.69
C CYS A 192 6.62 -0.78 9.13
N ARG A 193 6.50 -1.86 9.91
CA ARG A 193 6.98 -1.90 11.30
C ARG A 193 8.51 -1.79 11.40
N GLU A 194 9.24 -2.57 10.60
CA GLU A 194 10.72 -2.58 10.60
C GLU A 194 11.30 -1.21 10.26
N ARG A 195 10.64 -0.45 9.38
CA ARG A 195 11.10 0.85 8.91
C ARG A 195 10.43 2.03 9.61
N ASN A 196 9.56 1.78 10.59
CA ASN A 196 8.69 2.81 11.23
C ASN A 196 7.92 3.66 10.19
N LEU A 197 7.46 3.01 9.12
CA LEU A 197 6.88 3.63 7.94
C LEU A 197 5.35 3.72 8.08
N PRO A 198 4.74 4.92 8.05
CA PRO A 198 3.30 5.06 7.98
C PRO A 198 2.78 4.53 6.65
N ALA A 199 1.65 3.83 6.68
CA ALA A 199 1.03 3.29 5.48
C ALA A 199 -0.48 3.52 5.44
N ILE A 200 -1.00 3.76 4.23
CA ILE A 200 -2.44 3.76 3.93
C ILE A 200 -2.70 2.67 2.89
N ILE A 201 -3.56 1.72 3.21
CA ILE A 201 -3.86 0.57 2.36
C ILE A 201 -5.36 0.58 2.02
N ASN A 202 -5.69 0.72 0.74
CA ASN A 202 -7.05 0.48 0.25
C ASN A 202 -7.31 -1.03 0.23
N ILE A 203 -8.29 -1.48 1.00
CA ILE A 203 -8.60 -2.90 1.20
C ILE A 203 -10.10 -3.11 0.97
N HIS A 204 -10.44 -4.03 0.07
CA HIS A 204 -11.84 -4.42 -0.15
C HIS A 204 -12.31 -5.45 0.88
N ASP A 205 -11.44 -6.36 1.28
CA ASP A 205 -11.72 -7.42 2.24
C ASP A 205 -11.64 -6.87 3.67
N VAL A 206 -12.79 -6.81 4.33
CA VAL A 206 -12.92 -6.31 5.72
C VAL A 206 -12.16 -7.18 6.71
N MET A 207 -12.06 -8.50 6.46
CA MET A 207 -11.35 -9.43 7.35
C MET A 207 -9.84 -9.20 7.26
N LEU A 208 -9.31 -8.98 6.05
CA LEU A 208 -7.91 -8.58 5.89
C LEU A 208 -7.63 -7.22 6.54
N ALA A 209 -8.54 -6.26 6.43
CA ALA A 209 -8.39 -4.96 7.11
C ALA A 209 -8.32 -5.15 8.63
N ARG A 210 -9.22 -5.93 9.23
CA ARG A 210 -9.22 -6.24 10.67
C ARG A 210 -7.93 -6.91 11.14
N GLN A 211 -7.40 -7.84 10.35
CA GLN A 211 -6.27 -8.67 10.75
C GLN A 211 -4.92 -7.96 10.60
N PHE A 212 -4.78 -7.06 9.62
CA PHE A 212 -3.47 -6.56 9.19
C PHE A 212 -3.27 -5.05 9.35
N THR A 213 -4.24 -4.32 9.89
CA THR A 213 -4.10 -2.87 10.10
C THR A 213 -4.26 -2.48 11.56
N ASP A 214 -3.61 -1.39 11.96
CA ASP A 214 -3.65 -0.87 13.33
C ASP A 214 -4.85 0.04 13.55
N ARG A 215 -5.40 0.61 12.46
CA ARG A 215 -6.53 1.53 12.45
C ARG A 215 -7.27 1.41 11.13
N ILE A 216 -8.58 1.57 11.17
CA ILE A 216 -9.44 1.51 10.00
C ILE A 216 -10.16 2.84 9.83
N ILE A 217 -10.16 3.34 8.59
CA ILE A 217 -10.94 4.50 8.16
C ILE A 217 -11.99 4.02 7.17
N GLY A 218 -13.25 4.17 7.52
CA GLY A 218 -14.40 3.85 6.68
C GLY A 218 -14.83 5.07 5.87
N LEU A 219 -14.81 4.95 4.54
CA LEU A 219 -15.28 5.99 3.61
C LEU A 219 -16.63 5.62 3.02
N ARG A 220 -17.54 6.61 2.94
CA ARG A 220 -18.82 6.52 2.24
C ARG A 220 -19.12 7.84 1.53
N ALA A 221 -19.43 7.80 0.24
CA ALA A 221 -19.76 8.99 -0.55
C ALA A 221 -18.76 10.15 -0.44
N GLY A 222 -17.47 9.82 -0.30
CA GLY A 222 -16.38 10.79 -0.17
C GLY A 222 -16.15 11.33 1.23
N GLU A 223 -16.85 10.86 2.24
CA GLU A 223 -16.75 11.30 3.64
C GLU A 223 -16.20 10.18 4.53
N VAL A 224 -15.47 10.56 5.59
CA VAL A 224 -15.07 9.64 6.66
C VAL A 224 -16.27 9.42 7.58
N VAL A 225 -16.80 8.19 7.59
CA VAL A 225 -17.94 7.80 8.44
C VAL A 225 -17.53 6.92 9.61
N PHE A 226 -16.31 6.40 9.59
CA PHE A 226 -15.69 5.65 10.68
C PHE A 226 -14.19 5.91 10.73
N ASP A 227 -13.67 6.04 11.94
CA ASP A 227 -12.25 6.17 12.23
C ASP A 227 -11.97 5.53 13.60
N GLY A 228 -11.30 4.38 13.61
CA GLY A 228 -11.10 3.64 14.84
C GLY A 228 -10.24 2.41 14.71
N ARG A 229 -10.03 1.70 15.83
CA ARG A 229 -9.31 0.43 15.85
C ARG A 229 -10.14 -0.67 15.19
N PRO A 230 -9.48 -1.74 14.66
CA PRO A 230 -10.18 -2.87 14.03
C PRO A 230 -11.26 -3.53 14.91
N GLU A 231 -11.04 -3.57 16.25
CA GLU A 231 -11.98 -4.16 17.21
C GLU A 231 -13.29 -3.37 17.34
N ALA A 232 -13.24 -2.06 17.05
CA ALA A 232 -14.41 -1.18 17.08
C ALA A 232 -15.30 -1.28 15.81
N LEU A 233 -14.91 -2.10 14.84
CA LEU A 233 -15.65 -2.30 13.59
C LEU A 233 -16.79 -3.29 13.81
N THR A 234 -17.90 -2.85 14.44
CA THR A 234 -19.12 -3.65 14.68
C THR A 234 -19.97 -3.77 13.42
N ASP A 235 -21.01 -4.63 13.45
CA ASP A 235 -21.94 -4.80 12.32
C ASP A 235 -22.72 -3.50 12.05
N GLU A 236 -23.04 -2.72 13.09
CA GLU A 236 -23.67 -1.39 12.93
C GLU A 236 -22.72 -0.42 12.22
N VAL A 237 -21.43 -0.47 12.52
CA VAL A 237 -20.42 0.36 11.86
C VAL A 237 -20.27 -0.08 10.40
N LEU A 238 -20.23 -1.38 10.12
CA LEU A 238 -20.20 -1.91 8.76
C LEU A 238 -21.45 -1.50 7.97
N THR A 239 -22.64 -1.59 8.56
CA THR A 239 -23.89 -1.13 7.95
C THR A 239 -23.85 0.38 7.66
N ARG A 240 -23.25 1.19 8.53
CA ARG A 240 -23.06 2.63 8.28
C ARG A 240 -22.12 2.88 7.10
N ILE A 241 -21.05 2.09 6.95
CA ILE A 241 -20.08 2.24 5.86
C ILE A 241 -20.65 1.74 4.54
N TYR A 242 -21.20 0.53 4.51
CA TYR A 242 -21.57 -0.16 3.27
C TYR A 242 -23.07 -0.09 2.93
N GLY A 243 -23.92 0.20 3.90
CA GLY A 243 -25.38 0.15 3.77
C GLY A 243 -25.99 -1.10 4.39
N ASN A 244 -27.23 -1.41 4.04
CA ASN A 244 -27.97 -2.55 4.60
C ASN A 244 -27.55 -3.87 3.93
N GLU A 245 -26.33 -4.31 4.15
CA GLU A 245 -25.86 -5.65 3.80
C GLU A 245 -25.92 -6.54 5.04
N ASP A 246 -26.17 -7.83 4.86
CA ASP A 246 -26.20 -8.81 5.94
C ASP A 246 -24.76 -9.28 6.26
N TRP A 247 -24.15 -8.64 7.23
CA TRP A 247 -22.77 -8.92 7.68
C TRP A 247 -22.65 -10.17 8.54
N THR A 248 -23.78 -10.79 8.96
CA THR A 248 -23.77 -11.97 9.81
C THR A 248 -23.30 -13.22 9.06
N GLN A 249 -23.52 -13.27 7.75
CA GLN A 249 -23.10 -14.39 6.89
C GLN A 249 -21.58 -14.44 6.67
N MET A 250 -20.89 -13.32 6.71
CA MET A 250 -19.42 -13.28 6.55
C MET A 250 -18.63 -13.80 7.78
N ARG A 251 -19.28 -13.96 8.93
CA ARG A 251 -18.63 -14.50 10.14
C ARG A 251 -18.55 -16.04 10.15
N GLY A 252 -19.33 -16.73 9.32
CA GLY A 252 -19.48 -18.19 9.36
C GLY A 252 -18.37 -18.98 8.62
N GLU A 253 -17.60 -18.36 7.76
CA GLU A 253 -16.63 -19.08 6.92
C GLU A 253 -15.22 -19.18 7.52
N ASP A 254 -14.87 -18.38 8.52
CA ASP A 254 -13.51 -18.33 9.08
C ASP A 254 -13.24 -19.28 10.28
N THR A 255 -14.25 -19.92 10.86
CA THR A 255 -14.04 -20.85 11.98
C THR A 255 -13.65 -22.28 11.57
N ALA A 256 -13.59 -22.58 10.27
CA ALA A 256 -13.37 -23.94 9.77
C ALA A 256 -11.91 -24.28 9.38
N HIS A 257 -10.96 -23.35 9.44
CA HIS A 257 -9.58 -23.56 8.97
C HIS A 257 -8.48 -23.04 9.90
N GLU A 258 -8.62 -23.16 11.20
CA GLU A 258 -7.46 -23.15 12.10
C GLU A 258 -6.89 -24.56 12.22
N GLU A 259 -6.06 -24.99 11.27
CA GLU A 259 -5.13 -26.08 11.54
C GLU A 259 -4.07 -25.61 12.54
N PRO A 260 -3.85 -26.34 13.66
CA PRO A 260 -2.81 -25.99 14.61
C PRO A 260 -1.44 -26.09 13.94
N LEU A 261 -0.62 -25.06 14.11
CA LEU A 261 0.79 -25.04 13.72
C LEU A 261 1.48 -26.28 14.31
N ALA A 262 1.98 -27.17 13.45
CA ALA A 262 2.81 -28.28 13.86
C ALA A 262 4.03 -27.76 14.66
N PRO A 263 4.42 -28.43 15.76
CA PRO A 263 5.54 -28.00 16.58
C PRO A 263 6.83 -28.05 15.75
N THR A 264 7.63 -27.00 15.89
CA THR A 264 9.01 -26.93 15.40
C THR A 264 9.78 -28.13 15.92
N VAL A 265 10.25 -28.99 15.04
CA VAL A 265 11.18 -30.07 15.40
C VAL A 265 12.52 -29.43 15.72
N ASP A 266 12.85 -29.46 17.00
CA ASP A 266 14.16 -29.16 17.55
C ASP A 266 15.16 -30.17 17.01
N LEU A 267 16.05 -29.76 16.12
CA LEU A 267 17.21 -30.54 15.71
C LEU A 267 18.37 -30.17 16.62
N ALA A 268 18.32 -30.62 17.86
CA ALA A 268 19.51 -30.75 18.71
C ALA A 268 19.72 -32.23 19.02
N GLU A 269 20.99 -32.63 18.90
CA GLU A 269 21.66 -33.84 19.38
C GLU A 269 21.70 -35.08 18.50
N GLY A 270 22.94 -35.46 18.17
CA GLY A 270 23.26 -36.83 17.92
C GLY A 270 24.51 -37.15 17.10
N VAL A 271 25.74 -36.96 17.72
CA VAL A 271 27.01 -37.73 17.51
C VAL A 271 27.63 -37.72 16.11
#